data_22cbfb36c7d41d944712e5916cdb66ec
#
_entry.id   22cbfb36c7d41d944712e5916cdb66ec
#
_cell.length_a   1.000
_cell.length_b   1.000
_cell.length_c   1.000
_cell.angle_alpha   90.00
_cell.angle_beta   90.00
_cell.angle_gamma   90.00
#
_symmetry.space_group_name_H-M   'P 1'
#
loop_
_entity.id
_entity.type
_entity.pdbx_description
1 polymer ?
#
loop_
_entity_poly.entity_id
_entity_poly.type
_entity_poly.pdbx_seq_one_letter_code
_entity_poly.pdbx_strand_id
1 'polypeptide(L)'
;MDNKSIIKILFLNFLTMATFNIAHPVTPTLINVLGLPTYTFGVFYSSMAIAQFVMSPIWGSISDAQGRKKILIVGMIGYGISQLGFGFSSNEIMILLFRILAGGLSVGYITVSTAYISDVSTKEDRIKYLSYNTAANSIGASFGALVGGFVGMSGYKYAFFTQFLASMLIALLVTVFIKETITEKNDKYKVYLGHLKLNKSLIDLKSSIGVMMIVMVLITIATTAYSSTINYFLEDVANVSTSVNGIVMAVAGVIALFMNVVINPYLSKYFEERKTMVVALGITGVSIILFSLINNSYIALLFLAIFIASSAIVTPIQQSIVSKLAKDNYGEVMGIQGSFKALGMVSGSLISGFIFDYGNKLPFIIGGISSLIAFGIALKIKLSDK
;
A
#
# COMPACT_ATOMS: atom_id res chain seq x y z
N MET A 1 0.97 -18.25 25.07
CA MET A 1 0.37 -17.62 23.86
C MET A 1 -0.95 -16.96 24.22
N ASP A 2 -1.13 -15.69 23.93
CA ASP A 2 -2.42 -15.03 24.11
C ASP A 2 -3.14 -14.92 22.76
N ASN A 3 -3.78 -16.02 22.35
CA ASN A 3 -4.57 -16.06 21.10
C ASN A 3 -5.63 -14.95 21.06
N LYS A 4 -6.07 -14.46 22.22
CA LYS A 4 -7.02 -13.35 22.32
C LYS A 4 -6.38 -12.04 21.87
N SER A 5 -5.12 -11.79 22.18
CA SER A 5 -4.41 -10.59 21.74
C SER A 5 -4.19 -10.58 20.23
N ILE A 6 -3.90 -11.73 19.62
CA ILE A 6 -3.78 -11.87 18.15
C ILE A 6 -5.11 -11.53 17.47
N ILE A 7 -6.21 -12.13 17.91
CA ILE A 7 -7.53 -11.88 17.30
C ILE A 7 -7.91 -10.39 17.41
N LYS A 8 -7.64 -9.77 18.56
CA LYS A 8 -7.92 -8.35 18.79
C LYS A 8 -7.15 -7.45 17.83
N ILE A 9 -5.83 -7.66 17.69
CA ILE A 9 -5.02 -6.82 16.81
C ILE A 9 -5.38 -7.04 15.33
N LEU A 10 -5.68 -8.28 14.90
CA LEU A 10 -6.13 -8.55 13.54
C LEU A 10 -7.46 -7.86 13.22
N PHE A 11 -8.41 -7.87 14.16
CA PHE A 11 -9.68 -7.15 14.03
C PHE A 11 -9.47 -5.63 13.97
N LEU A 12 -8.60 -5.08 14.82
CA LEU A 12 -8.26 -3.65 14.78
C LEU A 12 -7.55 -3.28 13.48
N ASN A 13 -6.69 -4.13 12.92
CA ASN A 13 -6.04 -3.89 11.64
C ASN A 13 -7.04 -3.92 10.47
N PHE A 14 -8.01 -4.84 10.50
CA PHE A 14 -9.15 -4.81 9.57
C PHE A 14 -9.88 -3.46 9.62
N LEU A 15 -10.28 -3.00 10.80
CA LEU A 15 -10.96 -1.71 10.97
C LEU A 15 -10.08 -0.53 10.53
N THR A 16 -8.79 -0.57 10.83
CA THR A 16 -7.85 0.49 10.44
C THR A 16 -7.71 0.57 8.93
N MET A 17 -7.57 -0.57 8.24
CA MET A 17 -7.49 -0.58 6.78
C MET A 17 -8.80 -0.18 6.13
N ALA A 18 -9.94 -0.55 6.73
CA ALA A 18 -11.22 -0.03 6.29
C ALA A 18 -11.24 1.51 6.41
N THR A 19 -10.86 2.04 7.56
CA THR A 19 -10.82 3.49 7.81
C THR A 19 -9.88 4.20 6.82
N PHE A 20 -8.69 3.66 6.56
CA PHE A 20 -7.73 4.28 5.62
C PHE A 20 -8.26 4.37 4.20
N ASN A 21 -9.17 3.48 3.80
CA ASN A 21 -9.70 3.41 2.45
C ASN A 21 -11.06 4.12 2.24
N ILE A 22 -11.71 4.64 3.28
CA ILE A 22 -13.01 5.33 3.15
C ILE A 22 -12.91 6.55 2.22
N ALA A 23 -11.87 7.36 2.31
CA ALA A 23 -11.76 8.59 1.52
C ALA A 23 -11.22 8.38 0.09
N HIS A 24 -10.74 7.20 -0.27
CA HIS A 24 -10.17 6.95 -1.60
C HIS A 24 -11.16 7.22 -2.73
N PRO A 25 -12.42 6.72 -2.69
CA PRO A 25 -13.39 6.95 -3.77
C PRO A 25 -13.84 8.40 -3.92
N VAL A 26 -13.71 9.23 -2.88
CA VAL A 26 -14.18 10.62 -2.87
C VAL A 26 -13.07 11.65 -3.08
N THR A 27 -11.81 11.22 -3.15
CA THR A 27 -10.67 12.15 -3.36
C THR A 27 -10.76 12.89 -4.69
N PRO A 28 -11.18 12.28 -5.82
CA PRO A 28 -11.42 13.00 -7.06
C PRO A 28 -12.47 14.10 -6.93
N THR A 29 -13.58 13.82 -6.27
CA THR A 29 -14.65 14.82 -6.01
C THR A 29 -14.10 16.03 -5.23
N LEU A 30 -13.23 15.82 -4.22
CA LEU A 30 -12.57 16.90 -3.49
C LEU A 30 -11.73 17.77 -4.43
N ILE A 31 -10.90 17.15 -5.29
CA ILE A 31 -10.04 17.87 -6.24
C ILE A 31 -10.89 18.72 -7.18
N ASN A 32 -11.96 18.16 -7.75
CA ASN A 32 -12.85 18.82 -8.68
C ASN A 32 -13.62 19.98 -8.02
N VAL A 33 -14.19 19.75 -6.84
CA VAL A 33 -14.96 20.80 -6.11
C VAL A 33 -14.06 21.98 -5.71
N LEU A 34 -12.82 21.74 -5.39
CA LEU A 34 -11.86 22.80 -5.03
C LEU A 34 -11.18 23.45 -6.26
N GLY A 35 -11.44 22.94 -7.47
CA GLY A 35 -10.82 23.44 -8.70
C GLY A 35 -9.31 23.25 -8.71
N LEU A 36 -8.80 22.22 -8.02
CA LEU A 36 -7.37 21.95 -7.99
C LEU A 36 -6.90 21.33 -9.31
N PRO A 37 -5.64 21.60 -9.72
CA PRO A 37 -5.07 20.99 -10.91
C PRO A 37 -5.09 19.46 -10.81
N THR A 38 -5.26 18.78 -11.94
CA THR A 38 -5.39 17.34 -12.03
C THR A 38 -4.17 16.59 -11.47
N TYR A 39 -2.95 17.13 -11.67
CA TYR A 39 -1.73 16.50 -11.12
C TYR A 39 -1.73 16.37 -9.59
N THR A 40 -2.62 17.10 -8.91
CA THR A 40 -2.70 17.14 -7.43
C THR A 40 -2.95 15.76 -6.82
N PHE A 41 -3.69 14.86 -7.50
CA PHE A 41 -3.88 13.50 -7.00
C PHE A 41 -2.54 12.74 -6.88
N GLY A 42 -1.66 12.90 -7.86
CA GLY A 42 -0.32 12.31 -7.84
C GLY A 42 0.57 12.93 -6.74
N VAL A 43 0.50 14.24 -6.56
CA VAL A 43 1.21 14.96 -5.50
C VAL A 43 0.73 14.53 -4.11
N PHE A 44 -0.58 14.39 -3.91
CA PHE A 44 -1.14 13.93 -2.64
C PHE A 44 -0.72 12.50 -2.31
N TYR A 45 -0.69 11.62 -3.30
CA TYR A 45 -0.27 10.24 -3.10
C TYR A 45 1.21 10.14 -2.79
N SER A 46 2.06 10.83 -3.56
CA SER A 46 3.51 10.81 -3.37
C SER A 46 3.96 11.46 -2.06
N SER A 47 3.35 12.58 -1.67
CA SER A 47 3.66 13.25 -0.40
C SER A 47 3.38 12.36 0.81
N MET A 48 2.25 11.63 0.77
CA MET A 48 1.93 10.63 1.79
C MET A 48 2.95 9.49 1.81
N ALA A 49 3.34 8.97 0.64
CA ALA A 49 4.31 7.87 0.52
C ALA A 49 5.70 8.28 1.04
N ILE A 50 6.16 9.50 0.72
CA ILE A 50 7.42 10.04 1.24
C ILE A 50 7.38 10.16 2.76
N ALA A 51 6.30 10.71 3.31
CA ALA A 51 6.14 10.85 4.75
C ALA A 51 6.12 9.48 5.46
N GLN A 52 5.44 8.49 4.89
CA GLN A 52 5.45 7.11 5.40
C GLN A 52 6.85 6.51 5.38
N PHE A 53 7.58 6.68 4.28
CA PHE A 53 8.94 6.17 4.14
C PHE A 53 9.89 6.74 5.20
N VAL A 54 9.86 8.05 5.41
CA VAL A 54 10.73 8.74 6.39
C VAL A 54 10.34 8.39 7.83
N MET A 55 9.05 8.35 8.12
CA MET A 55 8.55 8.21 9.49
C MET A 55 8.45 6.75 9.97
N SER A 56 8.38 5.77 9.07
CA SER A 56 8.24 4.35 9.45
C SER A 56 9.33 3.87 10.42
N PRO A 57 10.63 4.07 10.15
CA PRO A 57 11.69 3.65 11.07
C PRO A 57 11.73 4.45 12.37
N ILE A 58 11.35 5.72 12.30
CA ILE A 58 11.29 6.60 13.47
C ILE A 58 10.24 6.04 14.45
N TRP A 59 9.04 5.74 13.95
CA TRP A 59 7.99 5.13 14.77
C TRP A 59 8.36 3.74 15.28
N GLY A 60 9.05 2.93 14.48
CA GLY A 60 9.59 1.66 14.92
C GLY A 60 10.48 1.83 16.14
N SER A 61 11.52 2.67 16.05
CA SER A 61 12.45 2.95 17.16
C SER A 61 11.76 3.52 18.39
N ILE A 62 10.85 4.48 18.21
CA ILE A 62 10.11 5.07 19.34
C ILE A 62 9.26 4.01 20.03
N SER A 63 8.62 3.12 19.25
CA SER A 63 7.76 2.08 19.82
C SER A 63 8.53 1.00 20.57
N ASP A 64 9.76 0.70 20.14
CA ASP A 64 10.67 -0.21 20.86
C ASP A 64 11.09 0.37 22.21
N ALA A 65 11.22 1.69 22.31
CA ALA A 65 11.64 2.37 23.52
C ALA A 65 10.50 2.75 24.49
N GLN A 66 9.39 3.25 23.93
CA GLN A 66 8.30 3.84 24.72
C GLN A 66 7.04 2.95 24.83
N GLY A 67 7.02 1.84 24.09
CA GLY A 67 5.90 0.91 24.07
C GLY A 67 5.07 0.97 22.80
N ARG A 68 4.50 -0.16 22.43
CA ARG A 68 3.70 -0.35 21.21
C ARG A 68 2.36 0.37 21.28
N LYS A 69 1.63 0.18 22.39
CA LYS A 69 0.28 0.69 22.58
C LYS A 69 0.17 2.20 22.39
N LYS A 70 1.12 2.95 22.93
CA LYS A 70 1.16 4.42 22.84
C LYS A 70 1.22 4.89 21.38
N ILE A 71 2.07 4.27 20.57
CA ILE A 71 2.27 4.64 19.18
C ILE A 71 1.06 4.27 18.32
N LEU A 72 0.43 3.13 18.58
CA LEU A 72 -0.82 2.75 17.92
C LEU A 72 -1.92 3.80 18.15
N ILE A 73 -2.06 4.30 19.38
CA ILE A 73 -3.05 5.34 19.72
C ILE A 73 -2.71 6.67 19.04
N VAL A 74 -1.47 7.15 19.18
CA VAL A 74 -1.01 8.42 18.59
C VAL A 74 -1.15 8.39 17.07
N GLY A 75 -0.78 7.26 16.42
CA GLY A 75 -0.91 7.08 14.99
C GLY A 75 -2.36 7.22 14.51
N MET A 76 -3.32 6.61 15.21
CA MET A 76 -4.74 6.69 14.83
C MET A 76 -5.35 8.05 15.09
N ILE A 77 -5.10 8.67 16.26
CA ILE A 77 -5.59 10.01 16.56
C ILE A 77 -5.04 11.02 15.55
N GLY A 78 -3.73 10.98 15.35
CA GLY A 78 -3.06 11.90 14.44
C GLY A 78 -3.51 11.72 12.98
N TYR A 79 -3.69 10.48 12.53
CA TYR A 79 -4.26 10.20 11.21
C TYR A 79 -5.68 10.77 11.07
N GLY A 80 -6.56 10.52 12.06
CA GLY A 80 -7.93 11.03 12.03
C GLY A 80 -8.01 12.55 11.93
N ILE A 81 -7.23 13.26 12.76
CA ILE A 81 -7.15 14.74 12.72
C ILE A 81 -6.62 15.20 11.37
N SER A 82 -5.58 14.55 10.84
CA SER A 82 -5.01 14.91 9.55
C SER A 82 -6.00 14.72 8.40
N GLN A 83 -6.80 13.65 8.42
CA GLN A 83 -7.82 13.40 7.40
C GLN A 83 -8.99 14.38 7.49
N LEU A 84 -9.38 14.76 8.71
CA LEU A 84 -10.37 15.82 8.89
C LEU A 84 -9.87 17.14 8.30
N GLY A 85 -8.63 17.53 8.61
CA GLY A 85 -7.99 18.71 8.04
C GLY A 85 -7.88 18.65 6.52
N PHE A 86 -7.49 17.48 5.97
CA PHE A 86 -7.42 17.26 4.52
C PHE A 86 -8.76 17.46 3.82
N GLY A 87 -9.85 16.89 4.36
CA GLY A 87 -11.18 16.97 3.75
C GLY A 87 -11.91 18.29 3.92
N PHE A 88 -11.54 19.12 4.91
CA PHE A 88 -12.21 20.38 5.23
C PHE A 88 -11.40 21.63 4.88
N SER A 89 -10.12 21.50 4.51
CA SER A 89 -9.33 22.63 4.02
C SER A 89 -9.71 23.00 2.60
N SER A 90 -9.65 24.30 2.30
CA SER A 90 -9.82 24.85 0.95
C SER A 90 -8.51 25.41 0.37
N ASN A 91 -7.47 25.49 1.18
CA ASN A 91 -6.15 25.97 0.76
C ASN A 91 -5.25 24.78 0.38
N GLU A 92 -4.67 24.82 -0.83
CA GLU A 92 -3.84 23.73 -1.37
C GLU A 92 -2.64 23.39 -0.47
N ILE A 93 -1.98 24.39 0.11
CA ILE A 93 -0.83 24.18 1.01
C ILE A 93 -1.27 23.46 2.28
N MET A 94 -2.41 23.85 2.86
CA MET A 94 -2.95 23.17 4.06
C MET A 94 -3.36 21.74 3.75
N ILE A 95 -3.98 21.51 2.60
CA ILE A 95 -4.35 20.16 2.13
C ILE A 95 -3.09 19.28 2.03
N LEU A 96 -2.02 19.80 1.42
CA LEU A 96 -0.75 19.09 1.28
C LEU A 96 -0.10 18.81 2.65
N LEU A 97 -0.08 19.79 3.56
CA LEU A 97 0.43 19.60 4.92
C LEU A 97 -0.32 18.52 5.67
N PHE A 98 -1.66 18.52 5.63
CA PHE A 98 -2.47 17.47 6.25
C PHE A 98 -2.25 16.11 5.59
N ARG A 99 -1.96 16.07 4.29
CA ARG A 99 -1.64 14.81 3.59
C ARG A 99 -0.29 14.22 4.02
N ILE A 100 0.72 15.08 4.20
CA ILE A 100 2.03 14.70 4.75
C ILE A 100 1.88 14.18 6.19
N LEU A 101 1.13 14.90 7.02
CA LEU A 101 0.84 14.49 8.41
C LEU A 101 0.10 13.15 8.45
N ALA A 102 -0.92 12.97 7.62
CA ALA A 102 -1.65 11.71 7.51
C ALA A 102 -0.72 10.56 7.17
N GLY A 103 0.20 10.74 6.22
CA GLY A 103 1.20 9.72 5.86
C GLY A 103 2.13 9.40 7.02
N GLY A 104 2.72 10.43 7.62
CA GLY A 104 3.68 10.27 8.71
C GLY A 104 3.10 9.62 9.98
N LEU A 105 1.83 9.89 10.29
CA LEU A 105 1.17 9.39 11.48
C LEU A 105 0.53 8.00 11.25
N SER A 106 -0.08 7.76 10.08
CA SER A 106 -0.66 6.45 9.74
C SER A 106 0.37 5.33 9.74
N VAL A 107 1.58 5.59 9.26
CA VAL A 107 2.64 4.57 9.21
C VAL A 107 3.09 4.14 10.60
N GLY A 108 2.93 4.99 11.61
CA GLY A 108 3.16 4.63 13.01
C GLY A 108 2.28 3.45 13.43
N TYR A 109 0.99 3.51 13.11
CA TYR A 109 0.09 2.38 13.35
C TYR A 109 0.48 1.14 12.54
N ILE A 110 0.69 1.29 11.23
CA ILE A 110 1.00 0.17 10.32
C ILE A 110 2.25 -0.59 10.76
N THR A 111 3.34 0.14 10.99
CA THR A 111 4.64 -0.45 11.39
C THR A 111 4.54 -1.12 12.75
N VAL A 112 3.95 -0.44 13.72
CA VAL A 112 3.91 -0.90 15.10
C VAL A 112 2.90 -2.03 15.30
N SER A 113 1.78 -2.08 14.56
CA SER A 113 0.84 -3.20 14.62
C SER A 113 1.47 -4.51 14.11
N THR A 114 2.33 -4.41 13.10
CA THR A 114 3.10 -5.57 12.59
C THR A 114 4.14 -6.04 13.60
N ALA A 115 4.84 -5.11 14.27
CA ALA A 115 5.75 -5.42 15.36
C ALA A 115 5.02 -6.06 16.57
N TYR A 116 3.85 -5.51 16.93
CA TYR A 116 3.00 -6.08 18.00
C TYR A 116 2.60 -7.53 17.71
N ILE A 117 2.18 -7.86 16.48
CA ILE A 117 1.88 -9.23 16.08
C ILE A 117 3.12 -10.12 16.29
N SER A 118 4.30 -9.62 15.94
CA SER A 118 5.56 -10.36 16.13
C SER A 118 5.91 -10.59 17.60
N ASP A 119 5.61 -9.62 18.48
CA ASP A 119 5.85 -9.70 19.91
C ASP A 119 4.95 -10.73 20.61
N VAL A 120 3.67 -10.84 20.19
CA VAL A 120 2.68 -11.74 20.82
C VAL A 120 2.61 -13.12 20.17
N SER A 121 3.36 -13.38 19.11
CA SER A 121 3.43 -14.67 18.40
C SER A 121 4.69 -15.45 18.72
N THR A 122 4.62 -16.79 18.65
CA THR A 122 5.83 -17.64 18.67
C THR A 122 6.58 -17.49 17.33
N LYS A 123 7.85 -17.92 17.28
CA LYS A 123 8.64 -17.87 16.04
C LYS A 123 8.00 -18.75 14.94
N GLU A 124 7.43 -19.87 15.33
CA GLU A 124 6.79 -20.86 14.45
C GLU A 124 5.50 -20.32 13.83
N ASP A 125 4.67 -19.64 14.63
CA ASP A 125 3.35 -19.15 14.20
C ASP A 125 3.40 -17.73 13.60
N ARG A 126 4.52 -17.00 13.71
CA ARG A 126 4.65 -15.60 13.28
C ARG A 126 4.26 -15.41 11.82
N ILE A 127 4.76 -16.24 10.92
CA ILE A 127 4.45 -16.16 9.48
C ILE A 127 2.96 -16.34 9.24
N LYS A 128 2.33 -17.29 9.92
CA LYS A 128 0.88 -17.53 9.85
C LYS A 128 0.07 -16.30 10.26
N TYR A 129 0.40 -15.67 11.39
CA TYR A 129 -0.33 -14.50 11.86
C TYR A 129 -0.07 -13.25 11.03
N LEU A 130 1.13 -13.06 10.47
CA LEU A 130 1.41 -12.02 9.49
C LEU A 130 0.62 -12.22 8.19
N SER A 131 0.41 -13.47 7.77
CA SER A 131 -0.46 -13.79 6.63
C SER A 131 -1.92 -13.47 6.92
N TYR A 132 -2.41 -13.78 8.12
CA TYR A 132 -3.75 -13.39 8.55
C TYR A 132 -3.91 -11.87 8.62
N ASN A 133 -2.87 -11.15 9.05
CA ASN A 133 -2.85 -9.69 9.03
C ASN A 133 -2.98 -9.14 7.61
N THR A 134 -2.26 -9.69 6.66
CA THR A 134 -2.37 -9.30 5.24
C THR A 134 -3.78 -9.54 4.70
N ALA A 135 -4.39 -10.67 5.03
CA ALA A 135 -5.78 -10.96 4.65
C ALA A 135 -6.77 -9.97 5.30
N ALA A 136 -6.64 -9.72 6.61
CA ALA A 136 -7.47 -8.76 7.33
C ALA A 136 -7.35 -7.35 6.74
N ASN A 137 -6.13 -6.92 6.40
CA ASN A 137 -5.86 -5.64 5.76
C ASN A 137 -6.52 -5.54 4.38
N SER A 138 -6.46 -6.58 3.56
CA SER A 138 -7.06 -6.60 2.22
C SER A 138 -8.59 -6.54 2.29
N ILE A 139 -9.20 -7.31 3.17
CA ILE A 139 -10.66 -7.30 3.39
C ILE A 139 -11.09 -5.93 3.92
N GLY A 140 -10.35 -5.40 4.90
CA GLY A 140 -10.60 -4.09 5.46
C GLY A 140 -10.55 -2.98 4.41
N ALA A 141 -9.51 -2.97 3.57
CA ALA A 141 -9.37 -1.98 2.50
C ALA A 141 -10.56 -2.02 1.52
N SER A 142 -10.99 -3.21 1.11
CA SER A 142 -12.15 -3.39 0.22
C SER A 142 -13.44 -2.90 0.87
N PHE A 143 -13.67 -3.27 2.13
CA PHE A 143 -14.84 -2.84 2.89
C PHE A 143 -14.85 -1.32 3.09
N GLY A 144 -13.70 -0.72 3.40
CA GLY A 144 -13.57 0.73 3.57
C GLY A 144 -13.86 1.51 2.30
N ALA A 145 -13.37 1.06 1.16
CA ALA A 145 -13.65 1.67 -0.14
C ALA A 145 -15.15 1.59 -0.49
N LEU A 146 -15.79 0.45 -0.20
CA LEU A 146 -17.23 0.29 -0.39
C LEU A 146 -18.03 1.28 0.48
N VAL A 147 -17.75 1.32 1.79
CA VAL A 147 -18.39 2.27 2.72
C VAL A 147 -18.16 3.71 2.28
N GLY A 148 -16.91 4.04 1.89
CA GLY A 148 -16.53 5.37 1.43
C GLY A 148 -17.27 5.81 0.17
N GLY A 149 -17.46 4.89 -0.78
CA GLY A 149 -18.26 5.14 -1.97
C GLY A 149 -19.70 5.50 -1.66
N PHE A 150 -20.36 4.75 -0.76
CA PHE A 150 -21.75 5.04 -0.35
C PHE A 150 -21.86 6.31 0.50
N VAL A 151 -20.99 6.50 1.47
CA VAL A 151 -20.98 7.72 2.30
C VAL A 151 -20.72 8.96 1.45
N GLY A 152 -19.84 8.82 0.44
CA GLY A 152 -19.48 9.87 -0.50
C GLY A 152 -20.64 10.37 -1.35
N MET A 153 -21.71 9.59 -1.55
CA MET A 153 -22.92 10.04 -2.24
C MET A 153 -23.59 11.25 -1.54
N SER A 154 -23.46 11.35 -0.22
CA SER A 154 -23.97 12.49 0.56
C SER A 154 -23.01 13.70 0.52
N GLY A 155 -21.84 13.55 -0.07
CA GLY A 155 -20.80 14.57 -0.19
C GLY A 155 -19.45 14.10 0.36
N TYR A 156 -18.35 14.50 -0.30
CA TYR A 156 -17.00 14.04 0.06
C TYR A 156 -16.61 14.34 1.52
N LYS A 157 -17.08 15.44 2.09
CA LYS A 157 -16.79 15.83 3.47
C LYS A 157 -17.28 14.80 4.49
N TYR A 158 -18.40 14.12 4.21
CA TYR A 158 -18.91 13.08 5.10
C TYR A 158 -17.98 11.85 5.15
N ALA A 159 -17.33 11.49 4.04
CA ALA A 159 -16.35 10.41 4.04
C ALA A 159 -15.14 10.74 4.93
N PHE A 160 -14.60 11.97 4.85
CA PHE A 160 -13.49 12.40 5.71
C PHE A 160 -13.90 12.51 7.18
N PHE A 161 -15.11 12.97 7.45
CA PHE A 161 -15.64 13.02 8.81
C PHE A 161 -15.86 11.61 9.40
N THR A 162 -16.39 10.70 8.60
CA THR A 162 -16.51 9.27 8.97
C THR A 162 -15.15 8.66 9.27
N GLN A 163 -14.15 8.97 8.46
CA GLN A 163 -12.76 8.54 8.65
C GLN A 163 -12.17 9.05 9.98
N PHE A 164 -12.45 10.32 10.32
CA PHE A 164 -12.05 10.89 11.60
C PHE A 164 -12.72 10.16 12.77
N LEU A 165 -14.04 9.98 12.74
CA LEU A 165 -14.78 9.30 13.82
C LEU A 165 -14.33 7.85 13.98
N ALA A 166 -14.15 7.13 12.87
CA ALA A 166 -13.66 5.76 12.90
C ALA A 166 -12.23 5.67 13.47
N SER A 167 -11.35 6.63 13.14
CA SER A 167 -10.01 6.70 13.70
C SER A 167 -10.01 6.93 15.22
N MET A 168 -10.89 7.82 15.71
CA MET A 168 -11.05 8.05 17.16
C MET A 168 -11.59 6.80 17.86
N LEU A 169 -12.56 6.12 17.27
CA LEU A 169 -13.08 4.86 17.78
C LEU A 169 -12.00 3.78 17.85
N ILE A 170 -11.19 3.63 16.81
CA ILE A 170 -10.09 2.66 16.80
C ILE A 170 -9.05 3.01 17.87
N ALA A 171 -8.69 4.27 18.06
CA ALA A 171 -7.78 4.70 19.13
C ALA A 171 -8.33 4.33 20.52
N LEU A 172 -9.65 4.51 20.73
CA LEU A 172 -10.33 4.08 21.95
C LEU A 172 -10.28 2.55 22.11
N LEU A 173 -10.61 1.80 21.05
CA LEU A 173 -10.56 0.33 21.08
C LEU A 173 -9.14 -0.21 21.34
N VAL A 174 -8.10 0.43 20.78
CA VAL A 174 -6.70 0.12 21.10
C VAL A 174 -6.44 0.33 22.60
N THR A 175 -6.96 1.42 23.17
CA THR A 175 -6.79 1.71 24.60
C THR A 175 -7.39 0.62 25.48
N VAL A 176 -8.54 0.07 25.09
CA VAL A 176 -9.27 -0.95 25.85
C VAL A 176 -8.73 -2.37 25.60
N PHE A 177 -8.46 -2.71 24.34
CA PHE A 177 -8.22 -4.11 23.95
C PHE A 177 -6.74 -4.50 23.88
N ILE A 178 -5.84 -3.54 23.62
CA ILE A 178 -4.42 -3.82 23.44
C ILE A 178 -3.67 -3.66 24.77
N LYS A 179 -2.93 -4.71 25.13
CA LYS A 179 -1.99 -4.68 26.25
C LYS A 179 -0.62 -4.27 25.74
N GLU A 180 0.15 -3.58 26.59
CA GLU A 180 1.53 -3.24 26.25
C GLU A 180 2.39 -4.51 26.23
N THR A 181 3.27 -4.62 25.22
CA THR A 181 4.20 -5.75 25.10
C THR A 181 5.62 -5.40 25.56
N ILE A 182 5.98 -4.12 25.55
CA ILE A 182 7.29 -3.63 26.01
C ILE A 182 7.22 -3.33 27.49
N THR A 183 7.85 -4.17 28.31
CA THR A 183 7.85 -4.05 29.79
C THR A 183 8.94 -3.11 30.30
N GLU A 184 10.10 -3.08 29.63
CA GLU A 184 11.23 -2.22 30.01
C GLU A 184 11.31 -1.04 29.03
N LYS A 185 10.96 0.15 29.53
CA LYS A 185 11.04 1.39 28.75
C LYS A 185 12.45 1.96 28.84
N ASN A 186 12.97 2.42 27.71
CA ASN A 186 14.27 3.08 27.63
C ASN A 186 14.11 4.53 27.19
N ASP A 187 14.25 5.46 28.13
CA ASP A 187 14.14 6.90 27.86
C ASP A 187 15.34 7.47 27.10
N LYS A 188 16.46 6.73 27.03
CA LYS A 188 17.69 7.14 26.35
C LYS A 188 17.82 6.47 24.96
N TYR A 189 16.73 6.25 24.27
CA TYR A 189 16.79 5.65 22.93
C TYR A 189 17.40 6.60 21.90
N LYS A 190 18.17 6.03 20.99
CA LYS A 190 18.64 6.74 19.79
C LYS A 190 17.76 6.29 18.62
N VAL A 191 17.13 7.25 17.94
CA VAL A 191 16.43 6.95 16.69
C VAL A 191 17.43 6.39 15.68
N TYR A 192 17.25 5.14 15.30
CA TYR A 192 18.13 4.49 14.33
C TYR A 192 17.67 4.81 12.92
N LEU A 193 18.40 5.70 12.26
CA LEU A 193 18.19 6.07 10.86
C LEU A 193 19.15 5.32 9.91
N GLY A 194 19.75 4.22 10.39
CA GLY A 194 20.77 3.48 9.65
C GLY A 194 20.33 2.94 8.29
N HIS A 195 19.03 2.68 8.12
CA HIS A 195 18.47 2.27 6.81
C HIS A 195 18.36 3.41 5.79
N LEU A 196 18.48 4.68 6.21
CA LEU A 196 18.68 5.81 5.30
C LEU A 196 20.14 5.87 4.81
N LYS A 197 21.07 5.19 5.47
CA LYS A 197 22.42 4.96 4.97
C LYS A 197 22.39 3.73 4.08
N LEU A 198 22.10 3.93 2.81
CA LEU A 198 22.23 2.87 1.80
C LEU A 198 23.65 2.30 1.84
N ASN A 199 23.77 1.05 2.28
CA ASN A 199 25.05 0.37 2.25
C ASN A 199 25.41 0.06 0.78
N LYS A 200 26.33 0.85 0.21
CA LYS A 200 26.70 0.78 -1.21
C LYS A 200 27.13 -0.64 -1.66
N SER A 201 27.63 -1.46 -0.74
CA SER A 201 28.08 -2.83 -1.06
C SER A 201 26.91 -3.79 -1.34
N LEU A 202 25.69 -3.50 -0.86
CA LEU A 202 24.49 -4.32 -1.11
C LEU A 202 23.72 -3.87 -2.36
N ILE A 203 24.09 -2.73 -2.97
CA ILE A 203 23.47 -2.17 -4.17
C ILE A 203 24.31 -2.49 -5.40
N ASP A 204 24.85 -3.67 -5.52
CA ASP A 204 25.30 -4.13 -6.82
C ASP A 204 24.06 -4.45 -7.67
N LEU A 205 23.68 -3.48 -8.53
CA LEU A 205 22.53 -3.59 -9.45
C LEU A 205 22.71 -4.72 -10.47
N LYS A 206 23.90 -5.29 -10.60
CA LYS A 206 24.17 -6.45 -11.44
C LYS A 206 23.95 -7.78 -10.71
N SER A 207 23.91 -7.75 -9.37
CA SER A 207 23.58 -8.93 -8.58
C SER A 207 22.12 -9.35 -8.73
N SER A 208 21.79 -10.61 -8.46
CA SER A 208 20.40 -11.09 -8.51
C SER A 208 19.49 -10.29 -7.57
N ILE A 209 19.98 -9.86 -6.40
CA ILE A 209 19.25 -9.00 -5.46
C ILE A 209 19.02 -7.61 -6.09
N GLY A 210 20.06 -6.99 -6.66
CA GLY A 210 19.95 -5.67 -7.29
C GLY A 210 18.96 -5.67 -8.46
N VAL A 211 18.98 -6.71 -9.28
CA VAL A 211 18.00 -6.87 -10.37
C VAL A 211 16.58 -6.99 -9.81
N MET A 212 16.37 -7.72 -8.70
CA MET A 212 15.07 -7.80 -8.02
C MET A 212 14.62 -6.45 -7.46
N MET A 213 15.55 -5.60 -7.01
CA MET A 213 15.22 -4.23 -6.58
C MET A 213 14.75 -3.37 -7.76
N ILE A 214 15.38 -3.48 -8.94
CA ILE A 214 14.92 -2.79 -10.15
C ILE A 214 13.52 -3.28 -10.55
N VAL A 215 13.29 -4.59 -10.56
CA VAL A 215 11.95 -5.17 -10.82
C VAL A 215 10.93 -4.63 -9.84
N MET A 216 11.30 -4.47 -8.53
CA MET A 216 10.41 -3.89 -7.51
C MET A 216 10.02 -2.44 -7.84
N VAL A 217 10.98 -1.60 -8.21
CA VAL A 217 10.68 -0.20 -8.62
C VAL A 217 9.69 -0.21 -9.78
N LEU A 218 9.97 -0.97 -10.83
CA LEU A 218 9.19 -0.97 -12.05
C LEU A 218 7.76 -1.48 -11.85
N ILE A 219 7.58 -2.58 -11.11
CA ILE A 219 6.23 -3.08 -10.82
C ILE A 219 5.49 -2.15 -9.85
N THR A 220 6.21 -1.50 -8.92
CA THR A 220 5.59 -0.53 -8.02
C THR A 220 5.18 0.74 -8.78
N ILE A 221 5.95 1.19 -9.77
CA ILE A 221 5.51 2.25 -10.68
C ILE A 221 4.20 1.85 -11.36
N ALA A 222 4.10 0.64 -11.91
CA ALA A 222 2.89 0.16 -12.59
C ALA A 222 1.67 0.11 -11.67
N THR A 223 1.82 -0.49 -10.49
CA THR A 223 0.72 -0.61 -9.52
C THR A 223 0.33 0.74 -8.90
N THR A 224 1.29 1.64 -8.71
CA THR A 224 1.00 2.98 -8.17
C THR A 224 0.41 3.89 -9.22
N ALA A 225 0.87 3.82 -10.48
CA ALA A 225 0.22 4.53 -11.58
C ALA A 225 -1.27 4.18 -11.66
N TYR A 226 -1.60 2.88 -11.55
CA TYR A 226 -2.98 2.44 -11.44
C TYR A 226 -3.68 2.99 -10.19
N SER A 227 -3.15 2.70 -9.00
CA SER A 227 -3.85 2.98 -7.73
C SER A 227 -4.02 4.47 -7.44
N SER A 228 -3.12 5.32 -7.90
CA SER A 228 -3.26 6.77 -7.76
C SER A 228 -4.25 7.38 -8.74
N THR A 229 -4.42 6.79 -9.94
CA THR A 229 -5.15 7.38 -11.06
C THR A 229 -6.55 6.82 -11.22
N ILE A 230 -6.77 5.54 -10.86
CA ILE A 230 -8.00 4.83 -11.24
C ILE A 230 -9.28 5.51 -10.72
N ASN A 231 -9.28 5.99 -9.48
CA ASN A 231 -10.44 6.65 -8.91
C ASN A 231 -10.79 7.93 -9.67
N TYR A 232 -9.77 8.72 -10.02
CA TYR A 232 -9.94 9.94 -10.79
C TYR A 232 -10.41 9.64 -12.22
N PHE A 233 -9.81 8.63 -12.85
CA PHE A 233 -10.23 8.19 -14.19
C PHE A 233 -11.68 7.70 -14.23
N LEU A 234 -12.12 6.92 -13.25
CA LEU A 234 -13.49 6.43 -13.19
C LEU A 234 -14.50 7.56 -12.98
N GLU A 235 -14.21 8.50 -12.07
CA GLU A 235 -15.15 9.57 -11.74
C GLU A 235 -15.16 10.67 -12.80
N ASP A 236 -14.00 11.17 -13.22
CA ASP A 236 -13.87 12.34 -14.09
C ASP A 236 -13.95 12.01 -15.58
N VAL A 237 -13.36 10.88 -16.01
CA VAL A 237 -13.29 10.50 -17.41
C VAL A 237 -14.43 9.57 -17.82
N ALA A 238 -14.69 8.54 -16.98
CA ALA A 238 -15.74 7.57 -17.25
C ALA A 238 -17.12 8.00 -16.72
N ASN A 239 -17.22 9.14 -16.01
CA ASN A 239 -18.43 9.68 -15.39
C ASN A 239 -19.15 8.68 -14.48
N VAL A 240 -18.38 7.86 -13.77
CA VAL A 240 -18.89 6.84 -12.84
C VAL A 240 -19.16 7.50 -11.48
N SER A 241 -20.32 7.21 -10.89
CA SER A 241 -20.64 7.73 -9.56
C SER A 241 -19.65 7.21 -8.48
N THR A 242 -19.47 7.99 -7.43
CA THR A 242 -18.59 7.65 -6.30
C THR A 242 -18.92 6.30 -5.68
N SER A 243 -20.21 5.92 -5.64
CA SER A 243 -20.64 4.60 -5.14
C SER A 243 -20.17 3.45 -6.03
N VAL A 244 -20.28 3.62 -7.35
CA VAL A 244 -19.79 2.61 -8.31
C VAL A 244 -18.27 2.53 -8.27
N ASN A 245 -17.58 3.66 -8.13
CA ASN A 245 -16.14 3.70 -7.91
C ASN A 245 -15.75 2.87 -6.65
N GLY A 246 -16.45 3.07 -5.53
CA GLY A 246 -16.27 2.27 -4.32
C GLY A 246 -16.50 0.76 -4.53
N ILE A 247 -17.51 0.38 -5.33
CA ILE A 247 -17.77 -1.02 -5.69
C ILE A 247 -16.62 -1.60 -6.51
N VAL A 248 -16.12 -0.87 -7.51
CA VAL A 248 -14.96 -1.31 -8.33
C VAL A 248 -13.75 -1.56 -7.46
N MET A 249 -13.45 -0.66 -6.51
CA MET A 249 -12.35 -0.84 -5.57
C MET A 249 -12.57 -2.03 -4.63
N ALA A 250 -13.80 -2.24 -4.16
CA ALA A 250 -14.12 -3.39 -3.31
C ALA A 250 -13.94 -4.72 -4.06
N VAL A 251 -14.41 -4.81 -5.30
CA VAL A 251 -14.21 -5.98 -6.16
C VAL A 251 -12.71 -6.22 -6.43
N ALA A 252 -11.96 -5.15 -6.70
CA ALA A 252 -10.51 -5.22 -6.89
C ALA A 252 -9.82 -5.83 -5.65
N GLY A 253 -10.21 -5.42 -4.46
CA GLY A 253 -9.67 -5.97 -3.22
C GLY A 253 -10.06 -7.42 -2.98
N VAL A 254 -11.28 -7.83 -3.33
CA VAL A 254 -11.72 -9.25 -3.27
C VAL A 254 -10.91 -10.12 -4.23
N ILE A 255 -10.68 -9.64 -5.46
CA ILE A 255 -9.81 -10.34 -6.43
C ILE A 255 -8.40 -10.50 -5.85
N ALA A 256 -7.80 -9.41 -5.36
CA ALA A 256 -6.46 -9.46 -4.78
C ALA A 256 -6.38 -10.40 -3.57
N LEU A 257 -7.40 -10.42 -2.70
CA LEU A 257 -7.49 -11.33 -1.57
C LEU A 257 -7.53 -12.79 -2.04
N PHE A 258 -8.42 -13.12 -3.00
CA PHE A 258 -8.52 -14.47 -3.56
C PHE A 258 -7.20 -14.93 -4.17
N MET A 259 -6.54 -14.06 -4.93
CA MET A 259 -5.23 -14.36 -5.51
C MET A 259 -4.18 -14.64 -4.43
N ASN A 260 -4.14 -13.83 -3.37
CA ASN A 260 -3.14 -13.98 -2.30
C ASN A 260 -3.39 -15.19 -1.41
N VAL A 261 -4.65 -15.51 -1.09
CA VAL A 261 -5.00 -16.58 -0.14
C VAL A 261 -5.09 -17.95 -0.82
N VAL A 262 -5.58 -18.01 -2.06
CA VAL A 262 -5.84 -19.27 -2.75
C VAL A 262 -4.81 -19.53 -3.85
N ILE A 263 -4.64 -18.59 -4.75
CA ILE A 263 -3.86 -18.81 -5.97
C ILE A 263 -2.35 -18.77 -5.69
N ASN A 264 -1.85 -17.80 -4.94
CA ASN A 264 -0.41 -17.69 -4.65
C ASN A 264 0.17 -18.91 -3.94
N PRO A 265 -0.46 -19.46 -2.88
CA PRO A 265 0.02 -20.72 -2.26
C PRO A 265 0.02 -21.90 -3.22
N TYR A 266 -1.01 -22.01 -4.09
CA TYR A 266 -1.08 -23.05 -5.11
C TYR A 266 0.06 -22.89 -6.12
N LEU A 267 0.27 -21.68 -6.66
CA LEU A 267 1.34 -21.44 -7.62
C LEU A 267 2.72 -21.69 -7.04
N SER A 268 2.98 -21.24 -5.81
CA SER A 268 4.26 -21.45 -5.12
C SER A 268 4.54 -22.91 -4.81
N LYS A 269 3.51 -23.75 -4.69
CA LYS A 269 3.66 -25.19 -4.44
C LYS A 269 3.97 -25.99 -5.70
N TYR A 270 3.36 -25.63 -6.84
CA TYR A 270 3.38 -26.45 -8.05
C TYR A 270 4.21 -25.88 -9.20
N PHE A 271 4.60 -24.59 -9.11
CA PHE A 271 5.33 -23.90 -10.17
C PHE A 271 6.60 -23.22 -9.63
N GLU A 272 7.59 -23.06 -10.50
CA GLU A 272 8.81 -22.33 -10.21
C GLU A 272 8.49 -20.84 -10.01
N GLU A 273 8.87 -20.27 -8.85
CA GLU A 273 8.57 -18.88 -8.48
C GLU A 273 9.03 -17.87 -9.53
N ARG A 274 10.22 -18.07 -10.10
CA ARG A 274 10.76 -17.19 -11.14
C ARG A 274 9.88 -17.16 -12.38
N LYS A 275 9.53 -18.35 -12.91
CA LYS A 275 8.66 -18.46 -14.11
C LYS A 275 7.29 -17.84 -13.84
N THR A 276 6.72 -18.11 -12.68
CA THR A 276 5.43 -17.54 -12.27
C THR A 276 5.49 -16.01 -12.21
N MET A 277 6.53 -15.44 -11.60
CA MET A 277 6.74 -13.99 -11.53
C MET A 277 6.89 -13.38 -12.92
N VAL A 278 7.69 -13.98 -13.79
CA VAL A 278 7.91 -13.50 -15.17
C VAL A 278 6.61 -13.48 -15.95
N VAL A 279 5.86 -14.58 -15.95
CA VAL A 279 4.55 -14.65 -16.64
C VAL A 279 3.57 -13.61 -16.07
N ALA A 280 3.50 -13.50 -14.74
CA ALA A 280 2.62 -12.53 -14.08
C ALA A 280 2.98 -11.08 -14.46
N LEU A 281 4.28 -10.72 -14.54
CA LEU A 281 4.72 -9.39 -14.99
C LEU A 281 4.29 -9.08 -16.43
N GLY A 282 4.41 -10.04 -17.34
CA GLY A 282 3.98 -9.90 -18.73
C GLY A 282 2.45 -9.68 -18.82
N ILE A 283 1.67 -10.51 -18.13
CA ILE A 283 0.21 -10.38 -18.08
C ILE A 283 -0.18 -9.03 -17.46
N THR A 284 0.44 -8.61 -16.38
CA THR A 284 0.20 -7.31 -15.73
C THR A 284 0.41 -6.15 -16.70
N GLY A 285 1.53 -6.15 -17.44
CA GLY A 285 1.84 -5.09 -18.38
C GLY A 285 0.85 -5.03 -19.56
N VAL A 286 0.57 -6.18 -20.17
CA VAL A 286 -0.36 -6.26 -21.31
C VAL A 286 -1.77 -5.89 -20.91
N SER A 287 -2.26 -6.42 -19.78
CA SER A 287 -3.65 -6.20 -19.36
C SER A 287 -3.95 -4.75 -19.02
N ILE A 288 -3.05 -4.01 -18.34
CA ILE A 288 -3.30 -2.61 -18.03
C ILE A 288 -3.24 -1.71 -19.28
N ILE A 289 -2.40 -2.03 -20.25
CA ILE A 289 -2.39 -1.34 -21.56
C ILE A 289 -3.72 -1.60 -22.29
N LEU A 290 -4.16 -2.85 -22.38
CA LEU A 290 -5.42 -3.21 -23.02
C LEU A 290 -6.63 -2.58 -22.31
N PHE A 291 -6.65 -2.55 -20.98
CA PHE A 291 -7.65 -1.79 -20.21
C PHE A 291 -7.77 -0.35 -20.71
N SER A 292 -6.65 0.33 -20.93
CA SER A 292 -6.63 1.73 -21.33
C SER A 292 -7.03 1.96 -22.79
N LEU A 293 -6.77 1.01 -23.68
CA LEU A 293 -7.00 1.16 -25.12
C LEU A 293 -8.40 0.73 -25.57
N ILE A 294 -9.04 -0.20 -24.85
CA ILE A 294 -10.34 -0.76 -25.23
C ILE A 294 -11.46 0.20 -24.84
N ASN A 295 -12.33 0.52 -25.78
CA ASN A 295 -13.45 1.43 -25.54
C ASN A 295 -14.71 0.73 -25.01
N ASN A 296 -14.81 -0.60 -25.13
CA ASN A 296 -15.92 -1.35 -24.56
C ASN A 296 -15.70 -1.52 -23.05
N SER A 297 -16.57 -0.93 -22.23
CA SER A 297 -16.45 -0.90 -20.78
C SER A 297 -16.40 -2.30 -20.15
N TYR A 298 -17.16 -3.27 -20.63
CA TYR A 298 -17.16 -4.63 -20.08
C TYR A 298 -15.83 -5.34 -20.33
N ILE A 299 -15.29 -5.20 -21.55
CA ILE A 299 -14.01 -5.80 -21.93
C ILE A 299 -12.88 -5.07 -21.19
N ALA A 300 -12.94 -3.75 -21.05
CA ALA A 300 -11.98 -2.98 -20.27
C ALA A 300 -11.96 -3.44 -18.80
N LEU A 301 -13.12 -3.59 -18.14
CA LEU A 301 -13.20 -4.10 -16.76
C LEU A 301 -12.65 -5.54 -16.64
N LEU A 302 -12.82 -6.39 -17.63
CA LEU A 302 -12.21 -7.72 -17.66
C LEU A 302 -10.67 -7.60 -17.63
N PHE A 303 -10.07 -6.75 -18.48
CA PHE A 303 -8.63 -6.54 -18.47
C PHE A 303 -8.13 -5.89 -17.18
N LEU A 304 -8.93 -5.01 -16.58
CA LEU A 304 -8.64 -4.47 -15.25
C LEU A 304 -8.61 -5.57 -14.20
N ALA A 305 -9.57 -6.48 -14.20
CA ALA A 305 -9.59 -7.63 -13.27
C ALA A 305 -8.36 -8.54 -13.48
N ILE A 306 -7.96 -8.79 -14.74
CA ILE A 306 -6.74 -9.56 -15.06
C ILE A 306 -5.50 -8.83 -14.55
N PHE A 307 -5.41 -7.51 -14.72
CA PHE A 307 -4.30 -6.70 -14.15
C PHE A 307 -4.21 -6.83 -12.63
N ILE A 308 -5.34 -6.67 -11.93
CA ILE A 308 -5.39 -6.77 -10.47
C ILE A 308 -4.96 -8.18 -10.02
N ALA A 309 -5.50 -9.21 -10.67
CA ALA A 309 -5.17 -10.59 -10.35
C ALA A 309 -3.68 -10.90 -10.58
N SER A 310 -3.13 -10.52 -11.72
CA SER A 310 -1.73 -10.79 -12.06
C SER A 310 -0.76 -9.98 -11.20
N SER A 311 -1.05 -8.69 -10.92
CA SER A 311 -0.21 -7.85 -10.06
C SER A 311 -0.17 -8.35 -8.61
N ALA A 312 -1.26 -8.93 -8.11
CA ALA A 312 -1.33 -9.54 -6.79
C ALA A 312 -0.43 -10.78 -6.65
N ILE A 313 -0.06 -11.43 -7.75
CA ILE A 313 0.88 -12.56 -7.76
C ILE A 313 2.34 -12.07 -7.62
N VAL A 314 2.69 -10.98 -8.29
CA VAL A 314 4.08 -10.53 -8.42
C VAL A 314 4.73 -10.23 -7.08
N THR A 315 4.08 -9.41 -6.25
CA THR A 315 4.69 -8.89 -5.01
C THR A 315 5.06 -9.99 -4.00
N PRO A 316 4.18 -10.95 -3.64
CA PRO A 316 4.54 -12.01 -2.70
C PRO A 316 5.64 -12.94 -3.23
N ILE A 317 5.59 -13.27 -4.52
CA ILE A 317 6.60 -14.14 -5.13
C ILE A 317 7.95 -13.43 -5.16
N GLN A 318 7.98 -12.16 -5.51
CA GLN A 318 9.20 -11.35 -5.48
C GLN A 318 9.79 -11.30 -4.06
N GLN A 319 8.97 -11.06 -3.04
CA GLN A 319 9.41 -11.08 -1.65
C GLN A 319 9.98 -12.43 -1.23
N SER A 320 9.38 -13.54 -1.69
CA SER A 320 9.90 -14.89 -1.45
C SER A 320 11.29 -15.07 -2.09
N ILE A 321 11.45 -14.69 -3.35
CA ILE A 321 12.73 -14.78 -4.05
C ILE A 321 13.81 -13.94 -3.34
N VAL A 322 13.51 -12.68 -3.01
CA VAL A 322 14.45 -11.78 -2.32
C VAL A 322 14.82 -12.34 -0.95
N SER A 323 13.85 -12.88 -0.21
CA SER A 323 14.08 -13.53 1.08
C SER A 323 15.05 -14.70 0.99
N LYS A 324 14.90 -15.55 -0.03
CA LYS A 324 15.82 -16.70 -0.28
C LYS A 324 17.21 -16.25 -0.67
N LEU A 325 17.34 -15.16 -1.42
CA LEU A 325 18.63 -14.59 -1.84
C LEU A 325 19.35 -13.85 -0.70
N ALA A 326 18.62 -13.30 0.25
CA ALA A 326 19.16 -12.49 1.35
C ALA A 326 19.97 -13.28 2.38
N LYS A 327 19.77 -14.60 2.50
CA LYS A 327 20.45 -15.50 3.45
C LYS A 327 20.52 -14.87 4.86
N ASP A 328 21.75 -14.56 5.33
CA ASP A 328 21.99 -14.06 6.69
C ASP A 328 21.66 -12.56 6.87
N ASN A 329 21.53 -11.79 5.78
CA ASN A 329 21.28 -10.34 5.81
C ASN A 329 19.82 -9.96 5.53
N TYR A 330 18.88 -10.82 5.92
CA TYR A 330 17.44 -10.67 5.60
C TYR A 330 16.88 -9.29 5.98
N GLY A 331 17.13 -8.82 7.21
CA GLY A 331 16.60 -7.52 7.68
C GLY A 331 17.09 -6.32 6.87
N GLU A 332 18.39 -6.30 6.52
CA GLU A 332 18.99 -5.23 5.73
C GLU A 332 18.46 -5.23 4.29
N VAL A 333 18.37 -6.40 3.66
CA VAL A 333 17.85 -6.55 2.29
C VAL A 333 16.37 -6.16 2.22
N MET A 334 15.56 -6.53 3.21
CA MET A 334 14.14 -6.12 3.28
C MET A 334 13.98 -4.61 3.50
N GLY A 335 14.87 -3.98 4.28
CA GLY A 335 14.92 -2.53 4.44
C GLY A 335 15.23 -1.81 3.12
N ILE A 336 16.22 -2.30 2.37
CA ILE A 336 16.57 -1.78 1.04
C ILE A 336 15.39 -1.97 0.07
N GLN A 337 14.75 -3.13 0.07
CA GLN A 337 13.55 -3.39 -0.74
C GLN A 337 12.43 -2.38 -0.45
N GLY A 338 12.21 -2.06 0.83
CA GLY A 338 11.27 -1.02 1.23
C GLY A 338 11.59 0.35 0.64
N SER A 339 12.87 0.71 0.59
CA SER A 339 13.34 1.96 -0.02
C SER A 339 13.09 2.00 -1.53
N PHE A 340 13.41 0.92 -2.24
CA PHE A 340 13.15 0.82 -3.69
C PHE A 340 11.65 0.82 -4.00
N LYS A 341 10.83 0.16 -3.17
CA LYS A 341 9.38 0.24 -3.26
C LYS A 341 8.89 1.69 -3.11
N ALA A 342 9.37 2.42 -2.12
CA ALA A 342 8.99 3.82 -1.91
C ALA A 342 9.39 4.71 -3.11
N LEU A 343 10.58 4.49 -3.70
CA LEU A 343 10.97 5.17 -4.94
C LEU A 343 9.98 4.88 -6.08
N GLY A 344 9.57 3.63 -6.25
CA GLY A 344 8.55 3.25 -7.24
C GLY A 344 7.20 3.93 -6.97
N MET A 345 6.76 4.00 -5.72
CA MET A 345 5.50 4.67 -5.33
C MET A 345 5.54 6.17 -5.64
N VAL A 346 6.59 6.86 -5.25
CA VAL A 346 6.75 8.30 -5.48
C VAL A 346 6.84 8.59 -6.98
N SER A 347 7.70 7.88 -7.70
CA SER A 347 7.86 8.07 -9.15
C SER A 347 6.58 7.75 -9.91
N GLY A 348 5.93 6.63 -9.60
CA GLY A 348 4.70 6.19 -10.26
C GLY A 348 3.55 7.19 -10.07
N SER A 349 3.36 7.71 -8.85
CA SER A 349 2.28 8.67 -8.59
C SER A 349 2.56 10.06 -9.18
N LEU A 350 3.79 10.57 -9.10
CA LEU A 350 4.15 11.86 -9.69
C LEU A 350 4.05 11.82 -11.21
N ILE A 351 4.68 10.83 -11.85
CA ILE A 351 4.59 10.67 -13.31
C ILE A 351 3.13 10.61 -13.73
N SER A 352 2.31 9.79 -13.08
CA SER A 352 0.90 9.64 -13.41
C SER A 352 0.11 10.94 -13.26
N GLY A 353 0.36 11.71 -12.19
CA GLY A 353 -0.28 13.00 -11.98
C GLY A 353 0.05 13.99 -13.09
N PHE A 354 1.33 14.18 -13.40
CA PHE A 354 1.76 15.16 -14.39
C PHE A 354 1.40 14.81 -15.84
N ILE A 355 1.35 13.52 -16.19
CA ILE A 355 1.04 13.11 -17.57
C ILE A 355 -0.46 12.95 -17.84
N PHE A 356 -1.30 12.95 -16.80
CA PHE A 356 -2.73 12.73 -16.93
C PHE A 356 -3.40 13.77 -17.86
N ASP A 357 -3.01 15.04 -17.75
CA ASP A 357 -3.55 16.13 -18.56
C ASP A 357 -3.13 16.07 -20.04
N TYR A 358 -2.01 15.43 -20.34
CA TYR A 358 -1.60 15.17 -21.72
C TYR A 358 -2.36 14.00 -22.36
N GLY A 359 -2.92 13.11 -21.54
CA GLY A 359 -3.79 12.03 -21.94
C GLY A 359 -4.17 11.16 -20.76
N ASN A 360 -5.45 11.09 -20.46
CA ASN A 360 -6.00 10.39 -19.30
C ASN A 360 -5.72 8.87 -19.27
N LYS A 361 -5.34 8.28 -20.41
CA LYS A 361 -4.94 6.87 -20.56
C LYS A 361 -3.42 6.65 -20.37
N LEU A 362 -2.60 7.71 -20.47
CA LEU A 362 -1.14 7.61 -20.43
C LEU A 362 -0.58 7.01 -19.13
N PRO A 363 -1.11 7.31 -17.94
CA PRO A 363 -0.65 6.67 -16.70
C PRO A 363 -0.69 5.14 -16.76
N PHE A 364 -1.77 4.59 -17.30
CA PHE A 364 -1.95 3.14 -17.43
C PHE A 364 -0.99 2.55 -18.49
N ILE A 365 -0.76 3.25 -19.60
CA ILE A 365 0.20 2.84 -20.64
C ILE A 365 1.62 2.83 -20.08
N ILE A 366 2.05 3.90 -19.38
CA ILE A 366 3.39 3.97 -18.77
C ILE A 366 3.56 2.89 -17.68
N GLY A 367 2.54 2.69 -16.84
CA GLY A 367 2.53 1.59 -15.90
C GLY A 367 2.69 0.23 -16.56
N GLY A 368 1.98 0.00 -17.66
CA GLY A 368 2.09 -1.23 -18.44
C GLY A 368 3.48 -1.42 -19.08
N ILE A 369 4.03 -0.37 -19.69
CA ILE A 369 5.39 -0.38 -20.23
C ILE A 369 6.43 -0.68 -19.13
N SER A 370 6.28 -0.05 -17.96
CA SER A 370 7.14 -0.31 -16.80
C SER A 370 7.11 -1.78 -16.38
N SER A 371 5.92 -2.40 -16.35
CA SER A 371 5.77 -3.84 -16.06
C SER A 371 6.39 -4.72 -17.15
N LEU A 372 6.26 -4.36 -18.43
CA LEU A 372 6.88 -5.09 -19.54
C LEU A 372 8.41 -4.96 -19.55
N ILE A 373 8.96 -3.82 -19.15
CA ILE A 373 10.41 -3.67 -18.93
C ILE A 373 10.85 -4.59 -17.78
N ALA A 374 10.09 -4.62 -16.68
CA ALA A 374 10.35 -5.54 -15.56
C ALA A 374 10.29 -7.01 -16.01
N PHE A 375 9.35 -7.39 -16.86
CA PHE A 375 9.28 -8.71 -17.52
C PHE A 375 10.56 -9.03 -18.28
N GLY A 376 11.00 -8.11 -19.16
CA GLY A 376 12.22 -8.30 -19.96
C GLY A 376 13.49 -8.43 -19.11
N ILE A 377 13.58 -7.69 -17.99
CA ILE A 377 14.69 -7.78 -17.03
C ILE A 377 14.63 -9.11 -16.28
N ALA A 378 13.44 -9.50 -15.80
CA ALA A 378 13.25 -10.74 -15.03
C ALA A 378 13.56 -12.01 -15.86
N LEU A 379 13.39 -11.98 -17.17
CA LEU A 379 13.80 -13.07 -18.06
C LEU A 379 15.30 -13.36 -18.01
N LYS A 380 16.13 -12.35 -17.78
CA LYS A 380 17.59 -12.47 -17.77
C LYS A 380 18.16 -12.92 -16.42
N ILE A 381 17.34 -12.97 -15.37
CA ILE A 381 17.81 -13.38 -14.04
C ILE A 381 18.14 -14.87 -14.06
N LYS A 382 19.41 -15.20 -13.79
CA LYS A 382 19.82 -16.56 -13.47
C LYS A 382 19.75 -16.68 -11.95
N LEU A 383 18.68 -17.27 -11.40
CA LEU A 383 18.75 -17.82 -10.06
C LEU A 383 19.62 -19.05 -10.19
N SER A 384 20.81 -19.05 -9.60
CA SER A 384 21.61 -20.26 -9.54
C SER A 384 20.77 -21.30 -8.81
N ASP A 385 20.39 -22.35 -9.52
CA ASP A 385 19.81 -23.55 -8.93
C ASP A 385 20.80 -24.06 -7.86
N LYS A 386 20.42 -23.94 -6.59
CA LYS A 386 20.95 -24.74 -5.49
C LYS A 386 19.81 -25.12 -4.57
#